data_59df6bc81f43b376a56cca0f6e480ea3
#
_entry.id   59df6bc81f43b376a56cca0f6e480ea3
#
_cell.length_a   1.000
_cell.length_b   1.000
_cell.length_c   1.000
_cell.angle_alpha   90.00
_cell.angle_beta   90.00
_cell.angle_gamma   90.00
#
_symmetry.space_group_name_H-M   'P 1'
#
loop_
_entity.id
_entity.type
_entity.pdbx_description
1 polymer ?
#
loop_
_entity_poly.entity_id
_entity_poly.type
_entity_poly.pdbx_seq_one_letter_code
_entity_poly.pdbx_strand_id
1 'polypeptide(L)'
;MRHSWRGVLSALLALSLAVPACAAPVDGETAAARKEDLEFLYQTLERAHPDLFANTPEERFLERKAAIETGLEEADDFTFALELQSLTALAGDSHTTLALGGSMSQTVHYYPMSLLHRDGRWYLSAAPTERRALLGREVTAVNGRSM
;
A
#
# COMPACT_ATOMS: atom_id res chain seq x y z
N MET A 1 59.82 7.25 -43.02
CA MET A 1 58.99 6.10 -42.88
C MET A 1 57.92 6.40 -41.84
N ARG A 2 56.67 6.60 -42.26
CA ARG A 2 55.57 7.02 -41.40
C ARG A 2 54.64 5.79 -41.19
N HIS A 3 54.58 5.23 -39.97
CA HIS A 3 53.62 4.22 -39.64
C HIS A 3 52.39 4.87 -38.97
N SER A 4 51.27 4.82 -39.69
CA SER A 4 49.98 5.21 -39.21
C SER A 4 49.32 4.02 -38.47
N TRP A 5 49.09 4.17 -37.16
CA TRP A 5 48.25 3.25 -36.40
C TRP A 5 46.83 3.74 -36.42
N ARG A 6 45.99 3.03 -37.14
CA ARG A 6 44.53 3.19 -37.10
C ARG A 6 44.01 2.37 -35.93
N GLY A 7 43.72 3.03 -34.83
CA GLY A 7 43.01 2.43 -33.67
C GLY A 7 41.56 2.18 -34.02
N VAL A 8 41.16 0.92 -33.96
CA VAL A 8 39.76 0.48 -34.06
C VAL A 8 39.15 0.64 -32.67
N LEU A 9 38.29 1.65 -32.46
CA LEU A 9 37.44 1.74 -31.29
C LEU A 9 36.29 0.77 -31.45
N SER A 10 36.35 -0.35 -30.74
CA SER A 10 35.19 -1.25 -30.54
C SER A 10 34.28 -0.66 -29.45
N ALA A 11 33.20 -0.05 -29.86
CA ALA A 11 32.12 0.35 -28.96
C ALA A 11 31.34 -0.89 -28.51
N LEU A 12 31.59 -1.35 -27.28
CA LEU A 12 30.72 -2.36 -26.62
C LEU A 12 29.45 -1.66 -26.16
N LEU A 13 28.38 -1.84 -26.94
CA LEU A 13 27.02 -1.45 -26.56
C LEU A 13 26.50 -2.47 -25.53
N ALA A 14 26.61 -2.14 -24.24
CA ALA A 14 26.01 -2.92 -23.17
C ALA A 14 24.49 -2.69 -23.20
N LEU A 15 23.74 -3.61 -23.83
CA LEU A 15 22.29 -3.66 -23.78
C LEU A 15 21.89 -4.20 -22.40
N SER A 16 21.64 -3.32 -21.45
CA SER A 16 21.04 -3.69 -20.15
C SER A 16 19.58 -4.07 -20.37
N LEU A 17 19.31 -5.37 -20.47
CA LEU A 17 17.97 -5.91 -20.36
C LEU A 17 17.49 -5.68 -18.93
N ALA A 18 16.66 -4.65 -18.70
CA ALA A 18 15.88 -4.53 -17.50
C ALA A 18 14.88 -5.69 -17.49
N VAL A 19 15.24 -6.78 -16.81
CA VAL A 19 14.28 -7.84 -16.48
C VAL A 19 13.30 -7.23 -15.49
N PRO A 20 12.00 -7.17 -15.77
CA PRO A 20 11.03 -6.82 -14.75
C PRO A 20 11.21 -7.85 -13.62
N ALA A 21 11.43 -7.38 -12.39
CA ALA A 21 11.39 -8.22 -11.21
C ALA A 21 9.93 -8.70 -11.08
N CYS A 22 9.61 -9.81 -11.74
CA CYS A 22 8.41 -10.56 -11.43
C CYS A 22 8.62 -11.05 -10.00
N ALA A 23 7.80 -10.60 -9.05
CA ALA A 23 7.72 -11.21 -7.74
C ALA A 23 7.52 -12.71 -7.97
N ALA A 24 8.33 -13.54 -7.31
CA ALA A 24 8.14 -14.98 -7.38
C ALA A 24 6.74 -15.29 -6.86
N PRO A 25 5.97 -16.16 -7.54
CA PRO A 25 4.67 -16.57 -7.03
C PRO A 25 4.86 -17.15 -5.62
N VAL A 26 4.01 -16.69 -4.70
CA VAL A 26 3.96 -17.18 -3.34
C VAL A 26 3.53 -18.65 -3.40
N ASP A 27 4.19 -19.52 -2.63
CA ASP A 27 3.81 -20.93 -2.58
C ASP A 27 2.40 -21.11 -1.99
N GLY A 28 1.77 -22.24 -2.29
CA GLY A 28 0.40 -22.52 -1.84
C GLY A 28 0.26 -22.61 -0.32
N GLU A 29 1.33 -22.92 0.41
CA GLU A 29 1.36 -22.94 1.87
C GLU A 29 1.26 -21.52 2.43
N THR A 30 2.01 -20.58 1.87
CA THR A 30 1.94 -19.16 2.27
C THR A 30 0.58 -18.55 1.95
N ALA A 31 -0.02 -18.86 0.80
CA ALA A 31 -1.37 -18.39 0.45
C ALA A 31 -2.44 -18.95 1.42
N ALA A 32 -2.32 -20.22 1.82
CA ALA A 32 -3.21 -20.83 2.80
C ALA A 32 -3.09 -20.15 4.18
N ALA A 33 -1.87 -19.90 4.65
CA ALA A 33 -1.64 -19.20 5.91
C ALA A 33 -2.20 -17.77 5.89
N ARG A 34 -2.02 -17.03 4.78
CA ARG A 34 -2.62 -15.70 4.61
C ARG A 34 -4.14 -15.72 4.60
N LYS A 35 -4.74 -16.78 4.05
CA LYS A 35 -6.20 -16.94 4.11
C LYS A 35 -6.67 -17.15 5.55
N GLU A 36 -5.95 -17.94 6.34
CA GLU A 36 -6.25 -18.13 7.77
C GLU A 36 -6.11 -16.80 8.54
N ASP A 37 -5.07 -16.02 8.29
CA ASP A 37 -4.86 -14.71 8.90
C ASP A 37 -5.98 -13.71 8.55
N LEU A 38 -6.42 -13.68 7.29
CA LEU A 38 -7.53 -12.84 6.84
C LEU A 38 -8.84 -13.24 7.53
N GLU A 39 -9.11 -14.53 7.61
CA GLU A 39 -10.30 -15.05 8.30
C GLU A 39 -10.26 -14.74 9.79
N PHE A 40 -9.12 -14.94 10.44
CA PHE A 40 -8.91 -14.61 11.84
C PHE A 40 -9.11 -13.13 12.12
N LEU A 41 -8.59 -12.25 11.25
CA LEU A 41 -8.80 -10.80 11.36
C LEU A 41 -10.28 -10.46 11.26
N TYR A 42 -10.99 -10.96 10.24
CA TYR A 42 -12.40 -10.66 10.04
C TYR A 42 -13.24 -11.11 11.24
N GLN A 43 -13.09 -12.35 11.71
CA GLN A 43 -13.77 -12.86 12.89
C GLN A 43 -13.42 -12.08 14.17
N THR A 44 -12.21 -11.58 14.27
CA THR A 44 -11.79 -10.76 15.40
C THR A 44 -12.49 -9.40 15.38
N LEU A 45 -12.60 -8.77 14.21
CA LEU A 45 -13.36 -7.53 14.05
C LEU A 45 -14.83 -7.72 14.44
N GLU A 46 -15.50 -8.76 13.93
CA GLU A 46 -16.91 -9.06 14.27
C GLU A 46 -17.12 -9.28 15.76
N ARG A 47 -16.20 -10.00 16.41
CA ARG A 47 -16.34 -10.35 17.82
C ARG A 47 -15.99 -9.21 18.78
N ALA A 48 -14.96 -8.42 18.42
CA ALA A 48 -14.39 -7.44 19.33
C ALA A 48 -14.89 -6.01 19.12
N HIS A 49 -15.35 -5.68 17.90
CA HIS A 49 -15.84 -4.34 17.61
C HIS A 49 -17.28 -4.17 18.15
N PRO A 50 -17.57 -3.08 18.88
CA PRO A 50 -18.90 -2.86 19.49
C PRO A 50 -20.03 -2.76 18.46
N ASP A 51 -19.77 -2.17 17.29
CA ASP A 51 -20.73 -1.98 16.20
C ASP A 51 -19.97 -1.86 14.87
N LEU A 52 -19.47 -2.97 14.35
CA LEU A 52 -18.56 -3.02 13.19
C LEU A 52 -19.20 -2.42 11.93
N PHE A 53 -20.49 -2.57 11.79
CA PHE A 53 -21.20 -2.20 10.56
C PHE A 53 -21.92 -0.85 10.65
N ALA A 54 -21.63 -0.06 11.69
CA ALA A 54 -22.27 1.25 11.90
C ALA A 54 -22.01 2.26 10.76
N ASN A 55 -20.79 2.27 10.22
CA ASN A 55 -20.37 3.21 9.18
C ASN A 55 -20.38 2.59 7.78
N THR A 56 -20.19 1.29 7.68
CA THR A 56 -20.05 0.57 6.41
C THR A 56 -20.83 -0.74 6.49
N PRO A 57 -21.76 -1.01 5.57
CA PRO A 57 -22.54 -2.24 5.58
C PRO A 57 -21.67 -3.50 5.49
N GLU A 58 -22.13 -4.59 6.11
CA GLU A 58 -21.43 -5.89 6.13
C GLU A 58 -21.06 -6.38 4.73
N GLU A 59 -21.92 -6.17 3.74
CA GLU A 59 -21.69 -6.59 2.36
C GLU A 59 -20.37 -6.02 1.81
N ARG A 60 -20.00 -4.79 2.20
CA ARG A 60 -18.76 -4.16 1.78
C ARG A 60 -17.51 -4.82 2.41
N PHE A 61 -17.63 -5.30 3.64
CA PHE A 61 -16.59 -6.08 4.29
C PHE A 61 -16.39 -7.43 3.59
N LEU A 62 -17.50 -8.11 3.28
CA LEU A 62 -17.47 -9.39 2.57
C LEU A 62 -16.93 -9.25 1.14
N GLU A 63 -17.32 -8.21 0.40
CA GLU A 63 -16.77 -7.88 -0.92
C GLU A 63 -15.25 -7.63 -0.83
N ARG A 64 -14.81 -6.86 0.16
CA ARG A 64 -13.39 -6.55 0.35
C ARG A 64 -12.60 -7.78 0.72
N LYS A 65 -13.09 -8.59 1.66
CA LYS A 65 -12.51 -9.86 2.04
C LYS A 65 -12.33 -10.79 0.84
N ALA A 66 -13.36 -10.96 0.03
CA ALA A 66 -13.31 -11.80 -1.17
C ALA A 66 -12.28 -11.26 -2.21
N ALA A 67 -12.18 -9.94 -2.36
CA ALA A 67 -11.19 -9.33 -3.23
C ALA A 67 -9.74 -9.61 -2.75
N ILE A 68 -9.50 -9.56 -1.43
CA ILE A 68 -8.20 -9.91 -0.84
C ILE A 68 -7.88 -11.38 -1.07
N GLU A 69 -8.83 -12.28 -0.85
CA GLU A 69 -8.66 -13.73 -1.09
C GLU A 69 -8.21 -14.02 -2.51
N THR A 70 -8.72 -13.29 -3.49
CA THR A 70 -8.38 -13.49 -4.91
C THR A 70 -6.92 -13.13 -5.23
N GLY A 71 -6.31 -12.23 -4.47
CA GLY A 71 -4.94 -11.75 -4.68
C GLY A 71 -3.86 -12.41 -3.83
N LEU A 72 -4.20 -13.42 -2.99
CA LEU A 72 -3.27 -13.97 -1.99
C LEU A 72 -2.00 -14.59 -2.59
N GLU A 73 -2.10 -15.22 -3.76
CA GLU A 73 -0.96 -15.86 -4.44
C GLU A 73 0.01 -14.86 -5.06
N GLU A 74 -0.46 -13.66 -5.39
CA GLU A 74 0.34 -12.63 -6.08
C GLU A 74 0.88 -11.55 -5.12
N ALA A 75 0.28 -11.43 -3.93
CA ALA A 75 0.66 -10.42 -2.96
C ALA A 75 2.00 -10.78 -2.29
N ASP A 76 2.91 -9.84 -2.15
CA ASP A 76 4.00 -9.93 -1.17
C ASP A 76 3.48 -9.63 0.25
N ASP A 77 4.31 -9.85 1.26
CA ASP A 77 3.92 -9.66 2.67
C ASP A 77 3.50 -8.22 2.97
N PHE A 78 4.15 -7.24 2.35
CA PHE A 78 3.82 -5.85 2.54
C PHE A 78 2.47 -5.50 1.90
N THR A 79 2.24 -5.96 0.68
CA THR A 79 0.96 -5.80 -0.01
C THR A 79 -0.17 -6.46 0.77
N PHE A 80 0.02 -7.70 1.24
CA PHE A 80 -0.97 -8.39 2.06
C PHE A 80 -1.30 -7.63 3.34
N ALA A 81 -0.29 -7.11 4.05
CA ALA A 81 -0.53 -6.30 5.25
C ALA A 81 -1.32 -5.01 4.96
N LEU A 82 -1.07 -4.35 3.83
CA LEU A 82 -1.87 -3.18 3.39
C LEU A 82 -3.30 -3.58 3.03
N GLU A 83 -3.51 -4.75 2.44
CA GLU A 83 -4.82 -5.29 2.15
C GLU A 83 -5.63 -5.54 3.43
N LEU A 84 -5.00 -6.13 4.46
CA LEU A 84 -5.60 -6.29 5.79
C LEU A 84 -5.93 -4.94 6.46
N GLN A 85 -5.04 -3.93 6.35
CA GLN A 85 -5.35 -2.57 6.81
C GLN A 85 -6.56 -1.97 6.10
N SER A 86 -6.69 -2.21 4.79
CA SER A 86 -7.83 -1.71 4.03
C SER A 86 -9.16 -2.33 4.47
N LEU A 87 -9.15 -3.57 4.94
CA LEU A 87 -10.33 -4.23 5.53
C LEU A 87 -10.70 -3.59 6.86
N THR A 88 -9.73 -3.34 7.75
CA THR A 88 -9.98 -2.67 9.04
C THR A 88 -10.48 -1.25 8.86
N ALA A 89 -10.00 -0.54 7.83
CA ALA A 89 -10.40 0.83 7.54
C ALA A 89 -11.90 0.98 7.19
N LEU A 90 -12.56 -0.11 6.78
CA LEU A 90 -14.00 -0.10 6.52
C LEU A 90 -14.84 0.14 7.78
N ALA A 91 -14.32 -0.13 8.98
CA ALA A 91 -14.98 0.22 10.24
C ALA A 91 -15.27 1.73 10.35
N GLY A 92 -14.47 2.56 9.68
CA GLY A 92 -14.70 4.02 9.59
C GLY A 92 -14.50 4.75 10.91
N ASP A 93 -13.77 4.17 11.85
CA ASP A 93 -13.40 4.79 13.12
C ASP A 93 -11.87 4.88 13.28
N SER A 94 -11.41 5.71 14.21
CA SER A 94 -9.99 5.97 14.43
C SER A 94 -9.29 4.95 15.35
N HIS A 95 -10.02 4.02 15.92
CA HIS A 95 -9.52 3.05 16.91
C HIS A 95 -9.35 1.66 16.31
N THR A 96 -10.05 1.35 15.21
CA THR A 96 -9.96 0.08 14.50
C THR A 96 -8.88 0.14 13.44
N THR A 97 -7.67 -0.24 13.82
CA THR A 97 -6.49 -0.19 12.94
C THR A 97 -5.65 -1.44 13.07
N LEU A 98 -5.01 -1.84 11.99
CA LEU A 98 -3.95 -2.85 11.99
C LEU A 98 -2.60 -2.15 11.89
N ALA A 99 -1.77 -2.27 12.92
CA ALA A 99 -0.43 -1.70 12.91
C ALA A 99 0.52 -2.54 12.04
N LEU A 100 1.31 -1.89 11.18
CA LEU A 100 2.43 -2.56 10.52
C LEU A 100 3.57 -2.73 11.51
N GLY A 101 3.85 -3.98 11.89
CA GLY A 101 4.89 -4.31 12.87
C GLY A 101 6.22 -4.75 12.25
N GLY A 102 7.23 -4.93 13.09
CA GLY A 102 8.51 -5.56 12.74
C GLY A 102 9.25 -4.85 11.60
N SER A 103 9.78 -5.65 10.67
CA SER A 103 10.54 -5.18 9.50
C SER A 103 9.69 -4.36 8.52
N MET A 104 8.39 -4.59 8.47
CA MET A 104 7.48 -3.86 7.58
C MET A 104 7.41 -2.36 7.91
N SER A 105 7.50 -2.00 9.20
CA SER A 105 7.49 -0.59 9.61
C SER A 105 8.70 0.20 9.07
N GLN A 106 9.80 -0.47 8.75
CA GLN A 106 10.99 0.15 8.16
C GLN A 106 10.86 0.41 6.66
N THR A 107 9.94 -0.30 5.99
CA THR A 107 9.66 -0.13 4.56
C THR A 107 8.67 1.01 4.31
N VAL A 108 7.92 1.42 5.33
CA VAL A 108 6.91 2.48 5.21
C VAL A 108 7.57 3.84 5.18
N HIS A 109 7.31 4.59 4.13
CA HIS A 109 7.70 5.99 4.02
C HIS A 109 6.50 6.87 4.37
N TYR A 110 6.63 7.64 5.43
CA TYR A 110 5.61 8.60 5.83
C TYR A 110 5.84 9.94 5.13
N TYR A 111 4.81 10.46 4.50
CA TYR A 111 4.83 11.85 4.08
C TYR A 111 4.74 12.73 5.33
N PRO A 112 5.63 13.72 5.51
CA PRO A 112 5.63 14.60 6.68
C PRO A 112 4.52 15.64 6.56
N MET A 113 3.28 15.16 6.44
CA MET A 113 2.09 16.00 6.33
C MET A 113 0.93 15.36 7.09
N SER A 114 -0.03 16.17 7.51
CA SER A 114 -1.27 15.70 8.11
C SER A 114 -2.46 16.24 7.33
N LEU A 115 -3.50 15.42 7.25
CA LEU A 115 -4.76 15.79 6.63
C LEU A 115 -5.83 15.97 7.71
N LEU A 116 -6.72 16.92 7.50
CA LEU A 116 -7.91 17.16 8.31
C LEU A 116 -9.14 16.99 7.43
N HIS A 117 -10.04 16.11 7.85
CA HIS A 117 -11.35 15.97 7.23
C HIS A 117 -12.36 16.94 7.88
N ARG A 118 -13.01 17.76 7.08
CA ARG A 118 -14.04 18.70 7.54
C ARG A 118 -15.06 18.93 6.44
N ASP A 119 -16.33 18.87 6.78
CA ASP A 119 -17.47 19.17 5.89
C ASP A 119 -17.40 18.37 4.56
N GLY A 120 -17.04 17.06 4.65
CA GLY A 120 -16.92 16.18 3.50
C GLY A 120 -15.68 16.40 2.62
N ARG A 121 -14.71 17.22 3.06
CA ARG A 121 -13.49 17.56 2.31
C ARG A 121 -12.25 17.34 3.13
N TRP A 122 -11.15 17.06 2.46
CA TRP A 122 -9.84 16.90 3.07
C TRP A 122 -8.97 18.13 2.86
N TYR A 123 -8.30 18.58 3.93
CA TYR A 123 -7.43 19.74 3.92
C TYR A 123 -6.05 19.39 4.46
N LEU A 124 -5.00 20.00 3.91
CA LEU A 124 -3.66 19.87 4.43
C LEU A 124 -3.54 20.68 5.74
N SER A 125 -3.43 19.98 6.88
CA SER A 125 -3.37 20.61 8.21
C SER A 125 -1.95 20.75 8.76
N ALA A 126 -1.00 19.93 8.32
CA ALA A 126 0.42 20.07 8.62
C ALA A 126 1.26 19.75 7.39
N ALA A 127 2.38 20.46 7.22
CA ALA A 127 3.33 20.26 6.14
C ALA A 127 4.73 20.72 6.57
N PRO A 128 5.81 20.23 5.94
CA PRO A 128 7.15 20.73 6.14
C PRO A 128 7.24 22.24 5.82
N THR A 129 8.24 22.89 6.38
CA THR A 129 8.45 24.35 6.21
C THR A 129 8.50 24.76 4.75
N GLU A 130 9.12 23.95 3.89
CA GLU A 130 9.26 24.18 2.44
C GLU A 130 7.93 24.11 1.70
N ARG A 131 6.92 23.49 2.31
CA ARG A 131 5.56 23.32 1.76
C ARG A 131 4.50 24.10 2.52
N ARG A 132 4.90 25.00 3.41
CA ARG A 132 3.98 25.80 4.25
C ARG A 132 2.92 26.54 3.46
N ALA A 133 3.21 26.97 2.24
CA ALA A 133 2.26 27.65 1.36
C ALA A 133 1.06 26.76 0.96
N LEU A 134 1.13 25.45 1.18
CA LEU A 134 0.04 24.50 0.90
C LEU A 134 -0.91 24.29 2.08
N LEU A 135 -0.58 24.80 3.28
CA LEU A 135 -1.44 24.65 4.46
C LEU A 135 -2.83 25.26 4.19
N GLY A 136 -3.86 24.53 4.59
CA GLY A 136 -5.26 24.88 4.38
C GLY A 136 -5.77 24.64 2.95
N ARG A 137 -4.94 24.13 2.04
CA ARG A 137 -5.40 23.72 0.71
C ARG A 137 -6.22 22.45 0.80
N GLU A 138 -7.28 22.37 -0.01
CA GLU A 138 -8.04 21.15 -0.21
C GLU A 138 -7.20 20.09 -0.97
N VAL A 139 -7.23 18.87 -0.48
CA VAL A 139 -6.61 17.71 -1.13
C VAL A 139 -7.71 16.93 -1.81
N THR A 140 -7.77 16.99 -3.12
CA THR A 140 -8.82 16.38 -3.92
C THR A 140 -8.47 14.99 -4.42
N ALA A 141 -7.18 14.64 -4.47
CA ALA A 141 -6.71 13.33 -4.90
C ALA A 141 -5.32 13.01 -4.34
N VAL A 142 -5.04 11.72 -4.18
CA VAL A 142 -3.70 11.18 -3.88
C VAL A 142 -3.36 10.13 -4.92
N ASN A 143 -2.22 10.25 -5.59
CA ASN A 143 -1.77 9.34 -6.65
C ASN A 143 -2.84 9.10 -7.75
N GLY A 144 -3.60 10.14 -8.11
CA GLY A 144 -4.65 10.06 -9.12
C GLY A 144 -5.97 9.45 -8.64
N ARG A 145 -6.07 9.01 -7.39
CA ARG A 145 -7.32 8.55 -6.77
C ARG A 145 -7.97 9.72 -6.03
N SER A 146 -9.24 10.00 -6.32
CA SER A 146 -10.02 11.02 -5.59
C SER A 146 -10.16 10.66 -4.10
N MET A 147 -10.19 11.72 -3.28
CA MET A 147 -10.42 11.62 -1.84
C MET A 147 -11.90 11.37 -1.57
#